data_f78135096c1a868845498e9866126127
#
_entry.id   f78135096c1a868845498e9866126127
#
_cell.length_a   1.000
_cell.length_b   1.000
_cell.length_c   1.000
_cell.angle_alpha   90.00
_cell.angle_beta   90.00
_cell.angle_gamma   90.00
#
_symmetry.space_group_name_H-M   'P 1'
#
loop_
_entity.id
_entity.type
_entity.pdbx_description
1 polymer ?
#
loop_
_entity_poly.entity_id
_entity_poly.type
_entity_poly.pdbx_seq_one_letter_code
_entity_poly.pdbx_strand_id
1 'polypeptide(L)' 'MESMKLTINGENQVCSAETLGALVAGLGMKPDRVAIELNREIVPREQWPQTPLHDGDRLEIVQFVGGGSPGLATRFSTC' A
#
# COMPACT_ATOMS: atom_id res chain seq x y z
N MET A 1 -17.89 -2.94 -10.30
CA MET A 1 -16.66 -3.06 -9.56
C MET A 1 -16.84 -2.60 -8.15
N GLU A 2 -16.37 -3.40 -7.22
CA GLU A 2 -16.55 -3.06 -5.83
C GLU A 2 -15.36 -2.25 -5.34
N SER A 3 -15.66 -1.23 -4.58
CA SER A 3 -14.62 -0.47 -3.91
C SER A 3 -14.64 -0.84 -2.45
N MET A 4 -13.48 -0.70 -1.82
CA MET A 4 -13.35 -1.01 -0.42
C MET A 4 -12.71 0.15 0.29
N LYS A 5 -12.98 0.24 1.58
CA LYS A 5 -12.42 1.29 2.42
C LYS A 5 -11.16 0.76 3.07
N LEU A 6 -10.07 1.45 2.84
CA LEU A 6 -8.79 1.11 3.43
C LEU A 6 -8.29 2.28 4.24
N THR A 7 -7.50 1.97 5.25
CA THR A 7 -6.78 3.01 5.99
C THR A 7 -5.32 2.90 5.59
N ILE A 8 -4.81 3.93 4.94
CA ILE A 8 -3.44 3.95 4.46
C ILE A 8 -2.70 5.08 5.16
N ASN A 9 -1.70 4.72 5.96
CA ASN A 9 -0.92 5.70 6.73
C ASN A 9 -1.83 6.60 7.56
N GLY A 10 -2.86 6.01 8.17
CA GLY A 10 -3.77 6.74 9.03
C GLY A 10 -4.88 7.47 8.32
N GLU A 11 -4.94 7.42 7.00
CA GLU A 11 -5.98 8.11 6.24
C GLU A 11 -6.95 7.12 5.61
N ASN A 12 -8.22 7.41 5.72
CA ASN A 12 -9.25 6.58 5.10
C ASN A 12 -9.31 6.87 3.62
N GLN A 13 -9.26 5.82 2.81
CA GLN A 13 -9.33 5.94 1.35
C GLN A 13 -10.22 4.86 0.79
N VAL A 14 -10.83 5.17 -0.34
CA VAL A 14 -11.65 4.20 -1.07
C VAL A 14 -10.83 3.70 -2.25
N CYS A 15 -10.65 2.41 -2.30
CA CYS A 15 -9.80 1.78 -3.32
C CYS A 15 -10.56 0.69 -4.05
N SER A 16 -10.19 0.49 -5.30
CA SER A 16 -10.76 -0.60 -6.09
C SER A 16 -9.73 -1.68 -6.42
N ALA A 17 -8.52 -1.54 -5.91
CA ALA A 17 -7.49 -2.55 -6.14
C ALA A 17 -7.84 -3.82 -5.37
N GLU A 18 -7.66 -4.97 -6.02
CA GLU A 18 -8.01 -6.23 -5.40
C GLU A 18 -6.87 -6.85 -4.63
N THR A 19 -5.64 -6.53 -4.99
CA THR A 19 -4.46 -7.06 -4.34
C THR A 19 -3.52 -5.94 -3.96
N LEU A 20 -2.60 -6.26 -3.06
CA LEU A 20 -1.59 -5.30 -2.64
C LEU A 20 -0.70 -4.89 -3.81
N GLY A 21 -0.38 -5.85 -4.70
CA GLY A 21 0.39 -5.53 -5.89
C GLY A 21 -0.32 -4.56 -6.80
N ALA A 22 -1.62 -4.75 -6.99
CA ALA A 22 -2.41 -3.84 -7.82
C ALA A 22 -2.47 -2.44 -7.20
N LEU A 23 -2.56 -2.37 -5.87
CA LEU A 23 -2.57 -1.09 -5.18
C LEU A 23 -1.28 -0.32 -5.42
N VAL A 24 -0.14 -0.98 -5.26
CA VAL A 24 1.15 -0.33 -5.44
C VAL A 24 1.32 0.13 -6.89
N ALA A 25 0.91 -0.70 -7.83
CA ALA A 25 0.97 -0.33 -9.25
C ALA A 25 0.10 0.89 -9.54
N GLY A 26 -1.09 0.92 -8.94
CA GLY A 26 -1.99 2.05 -9.15
C GLY A 26 -1.48 3.35 -8.54
N LEU A 27 -0.70 3.26 -7.48
CA LEU A 27 -0.13 4.44 -6.85
C LEU A 27 1.11 4.96 -7.58
N GLY A 28 1.63 4.18 -8.53
CA GLY A 28 2.80 4.61 -9.28
C GLY A 28 4.10 4.50 -8.51
N MET A 29 4.12 3.76 -7.43
CA MET A 29 5.31 3.60 -6.62
C MET A 29 6.21 2.50 -7.18
N LYS A 30 7.51 2.66 -6.97
CA LYS A 30 8.45 1.63 -7.38
C LYS A 30 8.51 0.54 -6.31
N PRO A 31 8.22 -0.71 -6.64
CA PRO A 31 8.15 -1.76 -5.64
C PRO A 31 9.44 -1.95 -4.84
N ASP A 32 10.59 -1.72 -5.48
CA ASP A 32 11.87 -1.91 -4.80
C ASP A 32 12.21 -0.77 -3.83
N ARG A 33 11.38 0.24 -3.76
CA ARG A 33 11.59 1.38 -2.90
C ARG A 33 10.50 1.51 -1.83
N VAL A 34 9.70 0.46 -1.63
CA VAL A 34 8.54 0.55 -0.78
C VAL A 34 8.50 -0.66 0.15
N ALA A 35 8.18 -0.40 1.41
CA ALA A 35 7.89 -1.46 2.38
C ALA A 35 6.45 -1.28 2.83
N ILE A 36 5.73 -2.39 2.97
CA ILE A 36 4.31 -2.34 3.29
C ILE A 36 4.00 -3.25 4.46
N GLU A 37 3.23 -2.72 5.41
CA GLU A 37 2.61 -3.51 6.46
C GLU A 37 1.12 -3.57 6.19
N LEU A 38 0.58 -4.76 6.28
CA LEU A 38 -0.85 -4.98 6.16
C LEU A 38 -1.35 -5.53 7.49
N ASN A 39 -2.20 -4.76 8.17
CA ASN A 39 -2.74 -5.15 9.46
C ASN A 39 -1.62 -5.52 10.44
N ARG A 40 -0.56 -4.69 10.44
CA ARG A 40 0.59 -4.80 11.35
C ARG A 40 1.53 -5.93 11.01
N GLU A 41 1.41 -6.50 9.83
CA GLU A 41 2.32 -7.55 9.38
C GLU A 41 3.02 -7.11 8.12
N ILE A 42 4.34 -7.26 8.11
CA ILE A 42 5.13 -6.91 6.93
C ILE A 42 4.84 -7.94 5.85
N VAL A 43 4.53 -7.46 4.65
CA VAL A 43 4.27 -8.33 3.51
C VAL A 43 5.46 -8.24 2.56
N PRO A 44 6.17 -9.34 2.34
CA PRO A 44 7.28 -9.34 1.39
C PRO A 44 6.80 -8.97 -0.02
N ARG A 45 7.65 -8.26 -0.74
CA ARG A 45 7.28 -7.76 -2.06
C ARG A 45 6.81 -8.87 -2.99
N GLU A 46 7.44 -10.03 -2.90
CA GLU A 46 7.11 -11.16 -3.77
C GLU A 46 5.68 -11.64 -3.56
N GLN A 47 5.10 -11.35 -2.41
CA GLN A 47 3.75 -11.80 -2.10
C GLN A 47 2.68 -10.77 -2.42
N TRP A 48 3.06 -9.55 -2.78
CA TRP A 48 2.08 -8.51 -3.03
C TRP A 48 1.04 -8.88 -4.08
N PRO A 49 1.43 -9.46 -5.23
CA PRO A 49 0.42 -9.81 -6.24
C PRO A 49 -0.58 -10.85 -5.78
N GLN A 50 -0.23 -11.61 -4.76
CA GLN A 50 -1.07 -12.69 -4.25
C GLN A 50 -1.77 -12.32 -2.95
N THR A 51 -1.55 -11.12 -2.44
CA THR A 51 -2.11 -10.70 -1.18
C THR A 51 -3.41 -9.94 -1.44
N PRO A 52 -4.56 -10.53 -1.11
CA PRO A 52 -5.83 -9.85 -1.34
C PRO A 52 -6.05 -8.74 -0.34
N LEU A 53 -6.77 -7.71 -0.77
CA LEU A 53 -7.19 -6.63 0.09
C LEU A 53 -8.66 -6.79 0.44
N HIS A 54 -9.03 -6.38 1.63
CA HIS A 54 -10.39 -6.49 2.11
C HIS A 54 -10.83 -5.15 2.70
N ASP A 55 -12.11 -4.93 2.67
CA ASP A 55 -12.68 -3.73 3.26
C ASP A 55 -12.28 -3.66 4.74
N GLY A 56 -11.80 -2.51 5.15
CA GLY A 56 -11.37 -2.30 6.52
C GLY A 56 -9.91 -2.58 6.79
N ASP A 57 -9.16 -3.02 5.80
CA ASP A 57 -7.74 -3.30 6.00
C ASP A 57 -6.97 -2.02 6.31
N ARG A 58 -5.90 -2.19 7.08
CA ARG A 58 -5.02 -1.09 7.44
C ARG A 58 -3.65 -1.34 6.83
N LEU A 59 -3.14 -0.32 6.19
CA LEU A 59 -1.86 -0.38 5.51
C LEU A 59 -0.95 0.73 6.00
N GLU A 60 0.32 0.40 6.15
CA GLU A 60 1.34 1.41 6.34
C GLU A 60 2.37 1.24 5.25
N ILE A 61 2.59 2.30 4.52
CA ILE A 61 3.49 2.27 3.38
C ILE A 61 4.62 3.24 3.64
N VAL A 62 5.84 2.71 3.57
CA VAL A 62 7.04 3.49 3.77
C VAL A 62 7.80 3.49 2.44
N GLN A 63 8.14 4.67 1.97
CA GLN A 63 8.89 4.82 0.73
C GLN A 63 10.31 5.25 1.07
N PHE A 64 11.29 4.55 0.50
CA PHE A 64 12.68 4.88 0.71
C PHE A 64 13.09 5.90 -0.33
N VAL A 65 13.70 6.99 0.14
CA VAL A 65 14.09 8.09 -0.73
C VAL A 65 15.59 8.21 -0.67
N GLY A 66 16.24 8.11 -1.79
CA GLY A 66 17.68 8.30 -1.97
C GLY A 66 18.48 8.01 -0.71
N GLY A 67 19.68 7.68 -0.69
CA GLY A 67 20.46 7.51 0.51
C GLY A 67 19.99 6.49 1.52
N GLY A 68 18.86 5.83 1.31
CA GLY A 68 18.40 4.79 2.19
C GLY A 68 17.62 5.24 3.42
N SER A 69 17.29 6.50 3.54
CA SER A 69 16.46 6.94 4.66
C SER A 69 15.00 6.68 4.36
N PRO A 70 14.29 5.99 5.26
CA PRO A 70 12.87 5.76 5.05
C PRO A 70 12.09 7.05 5.26
N GLY A 71 11.08 7.24 4.43
CA GLY A 71 10.17 8.35 4.58
C GLY A 71 8.77 7.84 4.46
N LEU A 72 7.88 8.35 5.29
CA LEU A 72 6.47 8.00 5.18
C LEU A 72 5.86 8.70 3.99
N ALA A 73 5.26 7.93 3.11
CA ALA A 73 4.47 8.52 2.04
C ALA A 73 3.21 9.07 2.69
N THR A 74 3.06 10.38 2.64
CA THR A 74 2.00 11.03 3.39
C THR A 74 0.75 11.28 2.59
N ARG A 75 0.82 11.14 1.28
CA ARG A 75 -0.35 11.42 0.46
C ARG A 75 -0.43 10.51 -0.73
N PHE A 76 -1.60 9.94 -0.88
CA PHE A 76 -1.96 9.20 -2.07
C PHE A 76 -3.24 9.82 -2.59
N SER A 77 -3.22 10.40 -3.77
CA SER A 77 -4.39 11.10 -4.28
C SER A 77 -5.54 10.15 -4.57
N THR A 78 -5.26 8.95 -4.98
CA THR A 78 -6.30 7.95 -5.23
C THR A 78 -5.70 6.57 -5.15
N CYS A 79 -6.55 5.61 -4.94
CA CYS A 79 -6.20 4.21 -5.07
C CYS A 79 -6.74 3.64 -6.36
#